data_7fa1a3da2beee3f6e4f53f0eff4877f5
#
_entry.id   7fa1a3da2beee3f6e4f53f0eff4877f5
#
_cell.length_a   1.000
_cell.length_b   1.000
_cell.length_c   1.000
_cell.angle_alpha   90.00
_cell.angle_beta   90.00
_cell.angle_gamma   90.00
#
_symmetry.space_group_name_H-M   'P 1'
#
loop_
_entity.id
_entity.type
_entity.pdbx_description
1 polymer ?
#
loop_
_entity_poly.entity_id
_entity_poly.type
_entity_poly.pdbx_seq_one_letter_code
_entity_poly.pdbx_strand_id
1 'polypeptide(L)'
;MNTVSASVWAHRLLQVLHVARKACGRPARVIAYGQSGGGATARAFVQEMPHSVDGAIAMATPGSGQVSLLNQALDATFAAKALLAPDNDTLVLVGLPANRTQLAAEWARVLATAQGTAEGRARVALAAALTQLPYWGLDESVTRPPDLGDVQAVQDGWYRELAYIAAGRDRAALRQAVESFAGNPSWNTGLDYARLFQDADASLRGVVLALYTRAGLDLDQDLARINRTPRIAADPVGVDYARESTFDGRLAKPLFYMTTTGDPLSPVSNSRPLETAALAAGAGDLVRLLYVQAPGHCTFTIAEIGAALATVTERIETGSWPATSADAMNRRGDAFHAGGTRFVDFDPGPGYRPFFAYSEYRATPAQPGGSP
;
A
#
# COMPACT_ATOMS: atom_id res chain seq x y z
N MET A 1 -5.98 23.76 6.55
CA MET A 1 -4.57 23.35 6.59
C MET A 1 -4.48 21.95 6.01
N ASN A 2 -3.73 21.78 4.94
CA ASN A 2 -3.64 20.52 4.20
C ASN A 2 -2.84 19.49 5.00
N THR A 3 -3.49 18.53 5.64
CA THR A 3 -2.86 17.58 6.59
C THR A 3 -2.47 16.25 5.97
N VAL A 4 -2.58 16.11 4.64
CA VAL A 4 -2.45 14.81 3.94
C VAL A 4 -1.09 14.61 3.27
N SER A 5 -0.32 15.66 3.01
CA SER A 5 0.99 15.56 2.35
C SER A 5 2.12 15.19 3.32
N ALA A 6 2.80 14.07 3.06
CA ALA A 6 3.98 13.64 3.83
C ALA A 6 5.12 14.67 3.76
N SER A 7 5.29 15.33 2.61
CA SER A 7 6.27 16.39 2.40
C SER A 7 6.02 17.59 3.31
N VAL A 8 4.78 18.07 3.42
CA VAL A 8 4.42 19.14 4.35
C VAL A 8 4.76 18.79 5.80
N TRP A 9 4.49 17.55 6.21
CA TRP A 9 4.85 17.09 7.56
C TRP A 9 6.35 16.96 7.75
N ALA A 10 7.11 16.55 6.73
CA ALA A 10 8.57 16.50 6.76
C ALA A 10 9.16 17.90 7.02
N HIS A 11 8.65 18.93 6.36
CA HIS A 11 9.06 20.32 6.62
C HIS A 11 8.75 20.80 8.05
N ARG A 12 7.64 20.33 8.63
CA ARG A 12 7.33 20.62 10.06
C ARG A 12 8.27 19.90 11.02
N LEU A 13 8.69 18.68 10.72
CA LEU A 13 9.70 17.98 11.52
C LEU A 13 11.02 18.73 11.56
N LEU A 14 11.41 19.40 10.48
CA LEU A 14 12.59 20.25 10.46
C LEU A 14 12.49 21.41 11.48
N GLN A 15 11.31 22.02 11.61
CA GLN A 15 11.05 23.05 12.61
C GLN A 15 11.16 22.49 14.05
N VAL A 16 10.57 21.31 14.29
CA VAL A 16 10.66 20.61 15.59
C VAL A 16 12.11 20.31 15.92
N LEU A 17 12.89 19.80 14.98
CA LEU A 17 14.31 19.51 15.16
C LEU A 17 15.12 20.78 15.47
N HIS A 18 14.80 21.90 14.83
CA HIS A 18 15.42 23.19 15.15
C HIS A 18 15.17 23.62 16.61
N VAL A 19 13.91 23.52 17.06
CA VAL A 19 13.55 23.82 18.45
C VAL A 19 14.28 22.89 19.43
N ALA A 20 14.29 21.58 19.15
CA ALA A 20 14.98 20.60 19.98
C ALA A 20 16.50 20.87 20.08
N ARG A 21 17.15 21.20 18.96
CA ARG A 21 18.59 21.58 18.94
C ARG A 21 18.87 22.83 19.73
N LYS A 22 17.97 23.80 19.72
CA LYS A 22 18.10 25.03 20.51
C LYS A 22 17.93 24.77 22.00
N ALA A 23 17.02 23.88 22.39
CA ALA A 23 16.72 23.59 23.80
C ALA A 23 17.71 22.60 24.43
N CYS A 24 18.14 21.57 23.69
CA CYS A 24 18.91 20.43 24.23
C CYS A 24 20.33 20.33 23.68
N GLY A 25 20.73 21.23 22.79
CA GLY A 25 22.00 21.14 22.08
C GLY A 25 21.94 20.24 20.85
N ARG A 26 23.09 20.09 20.18
CA ARG A 26 23.19 19.29 18.95
C ARG A 26 23.29 17.80 19.31
N PRO A 27 22.33 16.93 18.86
CA PRO A 27 22.46 15.50 19.08
C PRO A 27 23.61 14.93 18.25
N ALA A 28 24.20 13.81 18.71
CA ALA A 28 25.23 13.09 17.96
C ALA A 28 24.66 12.47 16.67
N ARG A 29 23.37 12.08 16.68
CA ARG A 29 22.67 11.48 15.54
C ARG A 29 21.21 11.90 15.52
N VAL A 30 20.64 11.95 14.33
CA VAL A 30 19.22 12.20 14.09
C VAL A 30 18.67 11.10 13.21
N ILE A 31 17.75 10.29 13.72
CA ILE A 31 17.06 9.25 12.97
C ILE A 31 15.59 9.63 12.89
N ALA A 32 15.05 9.78 11.67
CA ALA A 32 13.63 9.95 11.48
C ALA A 32 12.93 8.60 11.63
N TYR A 33 11.91 8.53 12.51
CA TYR A 33 11.16 7.32 12.77
C TYR A 33 9.67 7.59 12.70
N GLY A 34 8.93 6.67 12.07
CA GLY A 34 7.49 6.76 12.06
C GLY A 34 6.78 5.51 11.55
N GLN A 35 5.50 5.41 11.91
CA GLN A 35 4.60 4.35 11.47
C GLN A 35 3.42 4.95 10.73
N SER A 36 2.82 4.23 9.77
CA SER A 36 1.66 4.67 8.99
C SER A 36 1.95 6.00 8.27
N GLY A 37 1.12 7.03 8.47
CA GLY A 37 1.38 8.39 7.99
C GLY A 37 2.71 8.97 8.49
N GLY A 38 3.11 8.63 9.73
CA GLY A 38 4.42 8.98 10.27
C GLY A 38 5.57 8.30 9.53
N GLY A 39 5.39 7.06 9.07
CA GLY A 39 6.34 6.35 8.21
C GLY A 39 6.51 7.02 6.85
N ALA A 40 5.41 7.46 6.22
CA ALA A 40 5.47 8.25 5.00
C ALA A 40 6.23 9.58 5.21
N THR A 41 6.00 10.23 6.35
CA THR A 41 6.69 11.46 6.74
C THR A 41 8.19 11.23 6.98
N ALA A 42 8.57 10.15 7.67
CA ALA A 42 9.98 9.81 7.92
C ALA A 42 10.71 9.52 6.59
N ARG A 43 10.05 8.82 5.65
CA ARG A 43 10.56 8.57 4.31
C ARG A 43 10.73 9.87 3.51
N ALA A 44 9.73 10.75 3.52
CA ALA A 44 9.84 12.05 2.85
C ALA A 44 10.95 12.90 3.47
N PHE A 45 11.10 12.87 4.80
CA PHE A 45 12.12 13.64 5.51
C PHE A 45 13.54 13.22 5.13
N VAL A 46 13.84 11.92 5.02
CA VAL A 46 15.17 11.45 4.62
C VAL A 46 15.47 11.73 3.15
N GLN A 47 14.45 11.71 2.29
CA GLN A 47 14.58 12.00 0.87
C GLN A 47 14.79 13.50 0.60
N GLU A 48 13.97 14.35 1.20
CA GLU A 48 13.92 15.78 0.89
C GLU A 48 14.92 16.60 1.73
N MET A 49 15.27 16.10 2.94
CA MET A 49 16.12 16.83 3.90
C MET A 49 17.30 16.01 4.40
N PRO A 50 18.13 15.42 3.51
CA PRO A 50 19.18 14.48 3.87
C PRO A 50 20.30 15.12 4.74
N HIS A 51 20.43 16.46 4.73
CA HIS A 51 21.37 17.18 5.57
C HIS A 51 20.91 17.34 7.03
N SER A 52 19.65 17.04 7.32
CA SER A 52 19.03 17.22 8.64
C SER A 52 18.95 15.92 9.43
N VAL A 53 19.13 14.78 8.78
CA VAL A 53 19.05 13.42 9.38
C VAL A 53 20.24 12.58 8.97
N ASP A 54 20.53 11.54 9.76
CA ASP A 54 21.56 10.55 9.48
C ASP A 54 20.98 9.26 8.88
N GLY A 55 19.66 9.02 9.05
CA GLY A 55 18.92 7.90 8.49
C GLY A 55 17.44 7.95 8.84
N ALA A 56 16.66 7.01 8.31
CA ALA A 56 15.23 6.90 8.61
C ALA A 56 14.75 5.45 8.76
N ILE A 57 13.69 5.29 9.57
CA ILE A 57 12.92 4.06 9.73
C ILE A 57 11.46 4.39 9.38
N ALA A 58 10.98 3.85 8.27
CA ALA A 58 9.62 4.00 7.80
C ALA A 58 8.88 2.67 7.94
N MET A 59 7.79 2.65 8.70
CA MET A 59 7.09 1.42 9.04
C MET A 59 5.62 1.50 8.64
N ALA A 60 5.04 0.37 8.20
CA ALA A 60 3.63 0.22 7.85
C ALA A 60 3.09 1.39 7.02
N THR A 61 3.79 1.75 5.96
CA THR A 61 3.41 2.85 5.06
C THR A 61 3.47 2.39 3.61
N PRO A 62 2.62 2.91 2.70
CA PRO A 62 2.71 2.54 1.30
C PRO A 62 4.08 2.91 0.72
N GLY A 63 4.91 1.92 0.43
CA GLY A 63 6.23 2.11 -0.17
C GLY A 63 6.15 2.86 -1.50
N SER A 64 5.11 2.57 -2.29
CA SER A 64 4.81 3.20 -3.58
C SER A 64 4.12 4.57 -3.50
N GLY A 65 3.75 5.05 -2.29
CA GLY A 65 3.08 6.33 -2.09
C GLY A 65 1.56 6.30 -2.22
N GLN A 66 0.94 7.49 -2.07
CA GLN A 66 -0.52 7.62 -2.02
C GLN A 66 -1.21 7.31 -3.35
N VAL A 67 -0.63 7.71 -4.48
CA VAL A 67 -1.21 7.47 -5.82
C VAL A 67 -1.50 5.99 -6.03
N SER A 68 -0.51 5.13 -5.77
CA SER A 68 -0.64 3.68 -5.92
C SER A 68 -1.70 3.11 -4.97
N LEU A 69 -1.69 3.53 -3.71
CA LEU A 69 -2.66 3.08 -2.70
C LEU A 69 -4.11 3.43 -3.08
N LEU A 70 -4.33 4.66 -3.57
CA LEU A 70 -5.66 5.13 -3.97
C LEU A 70 -6.13 4.48 -5.27
N ASN A 71 -5.22 4.23 -6.22
CA ASN A 71 -5.51 3.48 -7.43
C ASN A 71 -5.85 2.02 -7.12
N GLN A 72 -5.15 1.37 -6.20
CA GLN A 72 -5.45 0.02 -5.77
C GLN A 72 -6.88 -0.10 -5.21
N ALA A 73 -7.30 0.86 -4.37
CA ALA A 73 -8.66 0.90 -3.85
C ALA A 73 -9.70 1.19 -4.93
N LEU A 74 -9.40 2.07 -5.90
CA LEU A 74 -10.27 2.33 -7.04
C LEU A 74 -10.47 1.06 -7.87
N ASP A 75 -9.40 0.39 -8.27
CA ASP A 75 -9.49 -0.76 -9.16
C ASP A 75 -10.18 -1.96 -8.51
N ALA A 76 -9.97 -2.17 -7.19
CA ALA A 76 -10.66 -3.21 -6.43
C ALA A 76 -12.18 -2.99 -6.46
N THR A 77 -12.63 -1.78 -6.14
CA THR A 77 -14.05 -1.44 -6.13
C THR A 77 -14.63 -1.32 -7.55
N PHE A 78 -13.85 -0.87 -8.53
CA PHE A 78 -14.25 -0.81 -9.94
C PHE A 78 -14.50 -2.22 -10.51
N ALA A 79 -13.55 -3.14 -10.32
CA ALA A 79 -13.71 -4.52 -10.77
C ALA A 79 -14.89 -5.21 -10.06
N ALA A 80 -15.03 -5.02 -8.75
CA ALA A 80 -16.16 -5.55 -7.99
C ALA A 80 -17.51 -5.01 -8.51
N LYS A 81 -17.62 -3.69 -8.73
CA LYS A 81 -18.86 -3.09 -9.28
C LYS A 81 -19.16 -3.64 -10.67
N ALA A 82 -18.19 -3.67 -11.57
CA ALA A 82 -18.36 -4.17 -12.93
C ALA A 82 -18.86 -5.62 -13.00
N LEU A 83 -18.43 -6.46 -12.04
CA LEU A 83 -18.77 -7.88 -12.01
C LEU A 83 -20.04 -8.21 -11.23
N LEU A 84 -20.33 -7.48 -10.15
CA LEU A 84 -21.36 -7.83 -9.18
C LEU A 84 -22.61 -6.94 -9.27
N ALA A 85 -22.45 -5.68 -9.65
CA ALA A 85 -23.55 -4.71 -9.66
C ALA A 85 -23.29 -3.57 -10.66
N PRO A 86 -23.15 -3.87 -11.98
CA PRO A 86 -22.75 -2.87 -12.99
C PRO A 86 -23.70 -1.69 -13.09
N ASP A 87 -25.00 -1.92 -12.93
CA ASP A 87 -26.06 -0.91 -13.09
C ASP A 87 -26.45 -0.23 -11.77
N ASN A 88 -25.67 -0.43 -10.70
CA ASN A 88 -25.98 0.13 -9.40
C ASN A 88 -25.34 1.54 -9.23
N ASP A 89 -26.13 2.58 -9.47
CA ASP A 89 -25.68 3.97 -9.41
C ASP A 89 -25.38 4.45 -7.99
N THR A 90 -25.85 3.76 -6.95
CA THR A 90 -25.52 4.08 -5.56
C THR A 90 -24.05 3.79 -5.25
N LEU A 91 -23.42 2.85 -5.98
CA LEU A 91 -22.03 2.49 -5.82
C LEU A 91 -21.09 3.47 -6.52
N VAL A 92 -20.97 4.66 -5.95
CA VAL A 92 -20.06 5.72 -6.41
C VAL A 92 -18.63 5.34 -6.07
N LEU A 93 -17.70 5.48 -7.01
CA LEU A 93 -16.29 5.08 -6.86
C LEU A 93 -15.33 6.28 -6.65
N VAL A 94 -15.71 7.44 -7.17
CA VAL A 94 -15.01 8.74 -7.04
C VAL A 94 -16.03 9.84 -6.77
N GLY A 95 -15.60 11.00 -6.29
CA GLY A 95 -16.53 12.03 -5.85
C GLY A 95 -17.37 11.57 -4.65
N LEU A 96 -16.74 10.93 -3.68
CA LEU A 96 -17.42 10.27 -2.57
C LEU A 96 -18.23 11.26 -1.73
N PRO A 97 -19.48 10.93 -1.36
CA PRO A 97 -20.30 11.81 -0.53
C PRO A 97 -19.69 11.98 0.87
N ALA A 98 -19.91 13.14 1.50
CA ALA A 98 -19.45 13.40 2.87
C ALA A 98 -20.03 12.37 3.87
N ASN A 99 -21.31 12.05 3.75
CA ASN A 99 -21.95 10.95 4.48
C ASN A 99 -21.96 9.69 3.60
N ARG A 100 -21.13 8.72 3.98
CA ARG A 100 -20.96 7.46 3.25
C ARG A 100 -21.79 6.29 3.79
N THR A 101 -22.70 6.53 4.74
CA THR A 101 -23.49 5.47 5.39
C THR A 101 -24.27 4.65 4.38
N GLN A 102 -24.97 5.30 3.45
CA GLN A 102 -25.75 4.61 2.42
C GLN A 102 -24.84 3.85 1.44
N LEU A 103 -23.75 4.45 1.00
CA LEU A 103 -22.75 3.82 0.12
C LEU A 103 -22.16 2.56 0.79
N ALA A 104 -21.76 2.66 2.06
CA ALA A 104 -21.22 1.52 2.81
C ALA A 104 -22.27 0.41 3.00
N ALA A 105 -23.51 0.74 3.31
CA ALA A 105 -24.60 -0.23 3.46
C ALA A 105 -24.87 -0.96 2.13
N GLU A 106 -24.85 -0.24 1.02
CA GLU A 106 -25.08 -0.84 -0.30
C GLU A 106 -23.93 -1.74 -0.72
N TRP A 107 -22.68 -1.36 -0.50
CA TRP A 107 -21.53 -2.25 -0.70
C TRP A 107 -21.62 -3.51 0.15
N ALA A 108 -21.97 -3.38 1.43
CA ALA A 108 -22.13 -4.52 2.33
C ALA A 108 -23.22 -5.49 1.80
N ARG A 109 -24.35 -4.97 1.31
CA ARG A 109 -25.43 -5.76 0.73
C ARG A 109 -24.96 -6.51 -0.53
N VAL A 110 -24.31 -5.82 -1.47
CA VAL A 110 -23.84 -6.41 -2.73
C VAL A 110 -22.80 -7.50 -2.46
N LEU A 111 -21.82 -7.23 -1.61
CA LEU A 111 -20.78 -8.19 -1.29
C LEU A 111 -21.29 -9.40 -0.50
N ALA A 112 -22.22 -9.20 0.45
CA ALA A 112 -22.84 -10.30 1.18
C ALA A 112 -23.67 -11.19 0.24
N THR A 113 -24.41 -10.60 -0.71
CA THR A 113 -25.15 -11.36 -1.73
C THR A 113 -24.19 -12.19 -2.60
N ALA A 114 -23.08 -11.59 -3.05
CA ALA A 114 -22.06 -12.29 -3.82
C ALA A 114 -21.41 -13.44 -3.02
N GLN A 115 -21.15 -13.24 -1.74
CA GLN A 115 -20.56 -14.28 -0.87
C GLN A 115 -21.48 -15.48 -0.67
N GLY A 116 -22.77 -15.35 -0.93
CA GLY A 116 -23.76 -16.43 -0.86
C GLY A 116 -23.74 -17.42 -2.04
N THR A 117 -23.01 -17.13 -3.12
CA THR A 117 -22.96 -17.97 -4.32
C THR A 117 -21.54 -18.32 -4.74
N ALA A 118 -21.35 -19.42 -5.46
CA ALA A 118 -20.03 -19.82 -5.98
C ALA A 118 -19.51 -18.79 -7.00
N GLU A 119 -20.38 -18.30 -7.86
CA GLU A 119 -20.09 -17.31 -8.89
C GLU A 119 -19.68 -15.95 -8.27
N GLY A 120 -20.43 -15.51 -7.26
CA GLY A 120 -20.12 -14.27 -6.55
C GLY A 120 -18.79 -14.35 -5.82
N ARG A 121 -18.50 -15.47 -5.15
CA ARG A 121 -17.20 -15.70 -4.47
C ARG A 121 -16.04 -15.66 -5.45
N ALA A 122 -16.17 -16.29 -6.62
CA ALA A 122 -15.13 -16.26 -7.65
C ALA A 122 -14.88 -14.83 -8.15
N ARG A 123 -15.91 -14.02 -8.37
CA ARG A 123 -15.80 -12.62 -8.79
C ARG A 123 -15.23 -11.69 -7.73
N VAL A 124 -15.57 -11.91 -6.45
CA VAL A 124 -14.93 -11.22 -5.33
C VAL A 124 -13.42 -11.52 -5.29
N ALA A 125 -13.05 -12.80 -5.45
CA ALA A 125 -11.65 -13.20 -5.50
C ALA A 125 -10.91 -12.59 -6.69
N LEU A 126 -11.52 -12.52 -7.87
CA LEU A 126 -10.92 -11.87 -9.03
C LEU A 126 -10.67 -10.38 -8.77
N ALA A 127 -11.64 -9.64 -8.25
CA ALA A 127 -11.49 -8.21 -7.94
C ALA A 127 -10.35 -7.95 -6.93
N ALA A 128 -10.22 -8.80 -5.92
CA ALA A 128 -9.18 -8.71 -4.90
C ALA A 128 -7.79 -9.08 -5.45
N ALA A 129 -7.69 -10.18 -6.21
CA ALA A 129 -6.42 -10.65 -6.77
C ALA A 129 -5.86 -9.71 -7.83
N LEU A 130 -6.70 -9.16 -8.70
CA LEU A 130 -6.33 -8.13 -9.68
C LEU A 130 -5.59 -6.96 -9.06
N THR A 131 -5.92 -6.63 -7.82
CA THR A 131 -5.39 -5.49 -7.09
C THR A 131 -4.44 -5.89 -5.97
N GLN A 132 -4.08 -7.17 -5.92
CA GLN A 132 -3.16 -7.73 -4.92
C GLN A 132 -3.54 -7.32 -3.49
N LEU A 133 -4.83 -7.35 -3.17
CA LEU A 133 -5.30 -7.12 -1.81
C LEU A 133 -4.79 -8.25 -0.88
N PRO A 134 -4.46 -7.92 0.37
CA PRO A 134 -4.14 -8.96 1.34
C PRO A 134 -5.37 -9.86 1.57
N TYR A 135 -5.10 -11.14 1.78
CA TYR A 135 -6.13 -12.14 2.05
C TYR A 135 -6.18 -12.55 3.54
N TRP A 136 -5.46 -11.82 4.38
CA TRP A 136 -5.44 -12.00 5.82
C TRP A 136 -5.02 -10.70 6.52
N GLY A 137 -5.19 -10.64 7.85
CA GLY A 137 -4.66 -9.54 8.66
C GLY A 137 -5.71 -8.59 9.23
N LEU A 138 -6.94 -8.53 8.69
CA LEU A 138 -8.04 -7.78 9.32
C LEU A 138 -8.47 -8.38 10.66
N ASP A 139 -8.32 -9.68 10.82
CA ASP A 139 -8.54 -10.37 12.08
C ASP A 139 -7.19 -10.59 12.77
N GLU A 140 -6.86 -9.75 13.74
CA GLU A 140 -5.58 -9.80 14.43
C GLU A 140 -5.40 -11.04 15.31
N SER A 141 -6.45 -11.84 15.55
CA SER A 141 -6.35 -13.14 16.21
C SER A 141 -5.74 -14.21 15.32
N VAL A 142 -5.79 -14.01 13.99
CA VAL A 142 -5.18 -14.90 13.00
C VAL A 142 -3.73 -14.48 12.78
N THR A 143 -2.81 -15.12 13.50
CA THR A 143 -1.38 -14.74 13.54
C THR A 143 -0.54 -15.25 12.37
N ARG A 144 -1.12 -16.07 11.49
CA ARG A 144 -0.47 -16.61 10.28
C ARG A 144 -1.43 -16.57 9.09
N PRO A 145 -0.91 -16.34 7.87
CA PRO A 145 -1.72 -16.42 6.67
C PRO A 145 -2.28 -17.85 6.50
N PRO A 146 -3.50 -18.01 5.97
CA PRO A 146 -3.98 -19.30 5.53
C PRO A 146 -3.09 -19.86 4.42
N ASP A 147 -3.02 -21.20 4.33
CA ASP A 147 -2.36 -21.87 3.23
C ASP A 147 -3.09 -21.54 1.92
N LEU A 148 -2.33 -21.27 0.84
CA LEU A 148 -2.92 -20.95 -0.47
C LEU A 148 -3.69 -22.13 -1.09
N GLY A 149 -3.46 -23.35 -0.63
CA GLY A 149 -4.28 -24.53 -0.95
C GLY A 149 -5.66 -24.51 -0.31
N ASP A 150 -5.82 -23.79 0.80
CA ASP A 150 -7.14 -23.52 1.39
C ASP A 150 -7.82 -22.34 0.65
N VAL A 151 -8.25 -22.63 -0.57
CA VAL A 151 -8.88 -21.67 -1.48
C VAL A 151 -10.04 -20.93 -0.83
N GLN A 152 -10.78 -21.59 0.09
CA GLN A 152 -11.92 -20.98 0.77
C GLN A 152 -11.45 -19.96 1.82
N ALA A 153 -10.47 -20.29 2.63
CA ALA A 153 -9.94 -19.36 3.63
C ALA A 153 -9.31 -18.12 2.99
N VAL A 154 -8.59 -18.28 1.87
CA VAL A 154 -8.05 -17.17 1.08
C VAL A 154 -9.18 -16.28 0.54
N GLN A 155 -10.22 -16.89 -0.04
CA GLN A 155 -11.37 -16.16 -0.57
C GLN A 155 -12.15 -15.41 0.52
N ASP A 156 -12.34 -16.01 1.69
CA ASP A 156 -12.98 -15.36 2.83
C ASP A 156 -12.15 -14.17 3.35
N GLY A 157 -10.83 -14.26 3.29
CA GLY A 157 -9.93 -13.15 3.58
C GLY A 157 -10.09 -12.01 2.58
N TRP A 158 -10.06 -12.30 1.29
CA TRP A 158 -10.29 -11.31 0.23
C TRP A 158 -11.66 -10.65 0.30
N TYR A 159 -12.70 -11.41 0.64
CA TYR A 159 -14.04 -10.85 0.87
C TYR A 159 -14.01 -9.80 1.99
N ARG A 160 -13.38 -10.12 3.13
CA ARG A 160 -13.29 -9.18 4.27
C ARG A 160 -12.50 -7.93 3.91
N GLU A 161 -11.37 -8.08 3.21
CA GLU A 161 -10.56 -6.94 2.79
C GLU A 161 -11.27 -6.06 1.77
N LEU A 162 -11.91 -6.65 0.77
CA LEU A 162 -12.70 -5.90 -0.21
C LEU A 162 -13.88 -5.18 0.46
N ALA A 163 -14.57 -5.83 1.41
CA ALA A 163 -15.65 -5.22 2.18
C ALA A 163 -15.13 -4.06 3.04
N TYR A 164 -13.97 -4.20 3.66
CA TYR A 164 -13.33 -3.14 4.43
C TYR A 164 -13.03 -1.90 3.57
N ILE A 165 -12.45 -2.09 2.39
CA ILE A 165 -12.16 -1.00 1.45
C ILE A 165 -13.45 -0.35 0.95
N ALA A 166 -14.41 -1.16 0.53
CA ALA A 166 -15.68 -0.72 -0.04
C ALA A 166 -16.57 0.00 0.97
N ALA A 167 -16.50 -0.38 2.26
CA ALA A 167 -17.21 0.31 3.34
C ALA A 167 -16.78 1.78 3.54
N GLY A 168 -15.77 2.22 2.79
CA GLY A 168 -15.38 3.63 2.75
C GLY A 168 -14.63 4.11 3.99
N ARG A 169 -13.91 3.22 4.67
CA ARG A 169 -13.01 3.60 5.76
C ARG A 169 -11.65 4.03 5.20
N ASP A 170 -10.78 4.53 6.00
CA ASP A 170 -9.38 4.91 5.74
C ASP A 170 -9.04 5.39 4.30
N ARG A 171 -8.95 4.48 3.32
CA ARG A 171 -8.60 4.84 1.93
C ARG A 171 -9.63 5.74 1.27
N ALA A 172 -10.92 5.53 1.54
CA ALA A 172 -11.98 6.41 1.05
C ALA A 172 -11.98 7.75 1.77
N ALA A 173 -11.64 7.79 3.05
CA ALA A 173 -11.46 9.04 3.78
C ALA A 173 -10.26 9.83 3.25
N LEU A 174 -9.15 9.15 2.95
CA LEU A 174 -7.97 9.75 2.33
C LEU A 174 -8.30 10.31 0.94
N ARG A 175 -8.99 9.53 0.10
CA ARG A 175 -9.48 9.98 -1.21
C ARG A 175 -10.36 11.21 -1.09
N GLN A 176 -11.39 11.15 -0.25
CA GLN A 176 -12.31 12.27 -0.05
C GLN A 176 -11.59 13.53 0.43
N ALA A 177 -10.59 13.38 1.30
CA ALA A 177 -9.78 14.51 1.73
C ALA A 177 -9.06 15.16 0.55
N VAL A 178 -8.47 14.40 -0.37
CA VAL A 178 -7.83 14.93 -1.59
C VAL A 178 -8.89 15.54 -2.53
N GLU A 179 -9.97 14.82 -2.81
CA GLU A 179 -11.05 15.26 -3.70
C GLU A 179 -11.68 16.58 -3.26
N SER A 180 -11.73 16.85 -1.94
CA SER A 180 -12.36 18.07 -1.40
C SER A 180 -11.67 19.37 -1.81
N PHE A 181 -10.43 19.33 -2.25
CA PHE A 181 -9.67 20.55 -2.62
C PHE A 181 -8.82 20.41 -3.90
N ALA A 182 -8.56 19.18 -4.38
CA ALA A 182 -7.69 18.96 -5.52
C ALA A 182 -8.34 18.12 -6.65
N GLY A 183 -9.54 17.60 -6.43
CA GLY A 183 -10.19 16.68 -7.37
C GLY A 183 -9.73 15.24 -7.23
N ASN A 184 -10.25 14.34 -8.08
CA ASN A 184 -10.01 12.90 -8.02
C ASN A 184 -8.55 12.53 -8.33
N PRO A 185 -7.78 11.94 -7.40
CA PRO A 185 -6.39 11.57 -7.61
C PRO A 185 -6.19 10.22 -8.30
N SER A 186 -7.26 9.52 -8.67
CA SER A 186 -7.18 8.12 -9.12
C SER A 186 -7.79 7.90 -10.50
N TRP A 187 -7.20 6.97 -11.25
CA TRP A 187 -7.64 6.63 -12.61
C TRP A 187 -7.44 5.15 -12.93
N ASN A 188 -8.17 4.68 -13.93
CA ASN A 188 -7.94 3.39 -14.58
C ASN A 188 -8.03 3.47 -16.11
N THR A 189 -7.99 4.68 -16.67
CA THR A 189 -7.86 4.88 -18.11
C THR A 189 -6.57 4.24 -18.63
N GLY A 190 -6.67 3.53 -19.75
CA GLY A 190 -5.53 2.84 -20.38
C GLY A 190 -5.10 1.54 -19.68
N LEU A 191 -5.75 1.14 -18.58
CA LEU A 191 -5.42 -0.10 -17.88
C LEU A 191 -6.07 -1.31 -18.58
N ASP A 192 -5.29 -2.36 -18.82
CA ASP A 192 -5.77 -3.67 -19.26
C ASP A 192 -5.82 -4.64 -18.07
N TYR A 193 -7.03 -4.98 -17.64
CA TYR A 193 -7.23 -5.87 -16.49
C TYR A 193 -6.88 -7.32 -16.78
N ALA A 194 -6.95 -7.76 -18.05
CA ALA A 194 -6.51 -9.10 -18.40
C ALA A 194 -4.97 -9.22 -18.23
N ARG A 195 -4.23 -8.21 -18.68
CA ARG A 195 -2.80 -8.14 -18.47
C ARG A 195 -2.45 -7.99 -16.98
N LEU A 196 -3.16 -7.13 -16.26
CA LEU A 196 -2.96 -6.95 -14.82
C LEU A 196 -3.12 -8.28 -14.06
N PHE A 197 -4.10 -9.11 -14.45
CA PHE A 197 -4.26 -10.46 -13.90
C PHE A 197 -3.10 -11.38 -14.24
N GLN A 198 -2.61 -11.35 -15.48
CA GLN A 198 -1.46 -12.16 -15.90
C GLN A 198 -0.17 -11.81 -15.16
N ASP A 199 0.01 -10.52 -14.86
CA ASP A 199 1.19 -9.99 -14.17
C ASP A 199 1.09 -10.15 -12.62
N ALA A 200 -0.07 -10.52 -12.08
CA ALA A 200 -0.25 -10.78 -10.65
C ALA A 200 0.49 -12.03 -10.16
N ASP A 201 0.64 -12.20 -8.85
CA ASP A 201 1.27 -13.37 -8.25
C ASP A 201 0.65 -14.68 -8.73
N ALA A 202 1.48 -15.63 -9.18
CA ALA A 202 1.05 -16.87 -9.79
C ALA A 202 0.23 -17.76 -8.83
N SER A 203 0.58 -17.76 -7.55
CA SER A 203 -0.12 -18.56 -6.54
C SER A 203 -1.51 -18.00 -6.26
N LEU A 204 -1.65 -16.67 -6.17
CA LEU A 204 -2.93 -16.00 -6.00
C LEU A 204 -3.82 -16.15 -7.25
N ARG A 205 -3.23 -16.12 -8.45
CA ARG A 205 -3.95 -16.46 -9.69
C ARG A 205 -4.50 -17.89 -9.65
N GLY A 206 -3.72 -18.83 -9.12
CA GLY A 206 -4.14 -20.23 -8.94
C GLY A 206 -5.41 -20.36 -8.10
N VAL A 207 -5.55 -19.58 -7.03
CA VAL A 207 -6.75 -19.56 -6.19
C VAL A 207 -7.95 -19.05 -6.99
N VAL A 208 -7.80 -17.97 -7.75
CA VAL A 208 -8.89 -17.44 -8.62
C VAL A 208 -9.33 -18.48 -9.65
N LEU A 209 -8.38 -19.09 -10.36
CA LEU A 209 -8.66 -20.13 -11.36
C LEU A 209 -9.43 -21.31 -10.75
N ALA A 210 -9.05 -21.77 -9.56
CA ALA A 210 -9.76 -22.84 -8.86
C ALA A 210 -11.20 -22.44 -8.51
N LEU A 211 -11.44 -21.21 -8.06
CA LEU A 211 -12.78 -20.70 -7.76
C LEU A 211 -13.63 -20.56 -9.03
N TYR A 212 -13.08 -20.04 -10.12
CA TYR A 212 -13.77 -19.93 -11.41
C TYR A 212 -14.16 -21.30 -11.97
N THR A 213 -13.25 -22.27 -11.92
CA THR A 213 -13.51 -23.65 -12.32
C THR A 213 -14.66 -24.27 -11.51
N ARG A 214 -14.63 -24.11 -10.18
CA ARG A 214 -15.71 -24.61 -9.29
C ARG A 214 -17.05 -23.94 -9.53
N ALA A 215 -17.05 -22.66 -9.92
CA ALA A 215 -18.26 -21.91 -10.23
C ALA A 215 -18.77 -22.12 -11.66
N GLY A 216 -18.02 -22.80 -12.53
CA GLY A 216 -18.35 -22.96 -13.94
C GLY A 216 -18.33 -21.64 -14.72
N LEU A 217 -17.55 -20.66 -14.27
CA LEU A 217 -17.43 -19.35 -14.91
C LEU A 217 -16.28 -19.29 -15.91
N ASP A 218 -16.46 -18.44 -16.92
CA ASP A 218 -15.42 -18.07 -17.88
C ASP A 218 -14.70 -16.81 -17.38
N LEU A 219 -13.42 -16.96 -17.00
CA LEU A 219 -12.58 -15.89 -16.50
C LEU A 219 -12.30 -14.82 -17.56
N ASP A 220 -12.05 -15.22 -18.81
CA ASP A 220 -11.76 -14.29 -19.90
C ASP A 220 -12.97 -13.42 -20.22
N GLN A 221 -14.17 -13.99 -20.11
CA GLN A 221 -15.41 -13.24 -20.27
C GLN A 221 -15.57 -12.16 -19.18
N ASP A 222 -15.28 -12.48 -17.91
CA ASP A 222 -15.37 -11.50 -16.81
C ASP A 222 -14.26 -10.44 -16.90
N LEU A 223 -13.03 -10.80 -17.28
CA LEU A 223 -11.95 -9.84 -17.56
C LEU A 223 -12.30 -8.90 -18.72
N ALA A 224 -12.87 -9.45 -19.82
CA ALA A 224 -13.35 -8.65 -20.92
C ALA A 224 -14.52 -7.72 -20.51
N ARG A 225 -15.38 -8.16 -19.58
CA ARG A 225 -16.46 -7.32 -19.01
C ARG A 225 -15.86 -6.13 -18.26
N ILE A 226 -14.89 -6.34 -17.38
CA ILE A 226 -14.21 -5.25 -16.67
C ILE A 226 -13.56 -4.30 -17.68
N ASN A 227 -12.88 -4.84 -18.71
CA ASN A 227 -12.21 -4.06 -19.73
C ASN A 227 -13.14 -3.19 -20.58
N ARG A 228 -14.39 -3.58 -20.78
CA ARG A 228 -15.42 -2.82 -21.51
C ARG A 228 -16.17 -1.79 -20.66
N THR A 229 -16.07 -1.87 -19.33
CA THR A 229 -16.71 -0.92 -18.42
C THR A 229 -16.09 0.49 -18.58
N PRO A 230 -16.91 1.56 -18.64
CA PRO A 230 -16.42 2.93 -18.77
C PRO A 230 -15.37 3.28 -17.72
N ARG A 231 -14.27 3.87 -18.17
CA ARG A 231 -13.10 4.14 -17.34
C ARG A 231 -13.24 5.44 -16.56
N ILE A 232 -12.53 5.49 -15.45
CA ILE A 232 -12.43 6.67 -14.59
C ILE A 232 -11.11 7.37 -14.89
N ALA A 233 -11.18 8.65 -15.21
CA ALA A 233 -10.03 9.53 -15.36
C ALA A 233 -9.75 10.25 -14.04
N ALA A 234 -8.48 10.61 -13.81
CA ALA A 234 -8.10 11.47 -12.68
C ALA A 234 -8.13 12.94 -13.07
N ASP A 235 -8.29 13.78 -12.05
CA ASP A 235 -8.00 15.22 -12.17
C ASP A 235 -6.50 15.44 -12.04
N PRO A 236 -5.85 16.16 -12.97
CA PRO A 236 -4.41 16.41 -12.93
C PRO A 236 -3.95 17.04 -11.60
N VAL A 237 -4.72 17.98 -11.06
CA VAL A 237 -4.40 18.63 -9.78
C VAL A 237 -4.45 17.64 -8.62
N GLY A 238 -5.44 16.72 -8.62
CA GLY A 238 -5.55 15.66 -7.61
C GLY A 238 -4.36 14.70 -7.66
N VAL A 239 -3.93 14.32 -8.86
CA VAL A 239 -2.76 13.46 -9.05
C VAL A 239 -1.49 14.19 -8.61
N ASP A 240 -1.30 15.44 -9.01
CA ASP A 240 -0.14 16.26 -8.63
C ASP A 240 0.00 16.37 -7.11
N TYR A 241 -1.11 16.59 -6.44
CA TYR A 241 -1.12 16.61 -4.98
C TYR A 241 -0.77 15.26 -4.35
N ALA A 242 -1.41 14.18 -4.79
CA ALA A 242 -1.17 12.84 -4.22
C ALA A 242 0.27 12.35 -4.49
N ARG A 243 0.85 12.75 -5.62
CA ARG A 243 2.20 12.38 -6.03
C ARG A 243 3.29 13.04 -5.18
N GLU A 244 3.05 14.19 -4.53
CA GLU A 244 4.04 14.82 -3.64
C GLU A 244 4.53 13.89 -2.51
N SER A 245 3.74 12.87 -2.15
CA SER A 245 4.12 11.85 -1.18
C SER A 245 4.77 10.61 -1.79
N THR A 246 5.03 10.60 -3.10
CA THR A 246 5.64 9.47 -3.80
C THR A 246 7.15 9.44 -3.59
N PHE A 247 7.67 8.26 -3.29
CA PHE A 247 9.11 8.03 -3.19
C PHE A 247 9.74 7.99 -4.59
N ASP A 248 10.75 8.80 -4.84
CA ASP A 248 11.41 8.90 -6.15
C ASP A 248 12.71 8.08 -6.26
N GLY A 249 13.06 7.36 -5.21
CA GLY A 249 14.25 6.51 -5.13
C GLY A 249 15.55 7.23 -4.78
N ARG A 250 15.60 8.55 -4.84
CA ARG A 250 16.84 9.32 -4.59
C ARG A 250 17.08 9.46 -3.10
N LEU A 251 18.15 8.86 -2.62
CA LEU A 251 18.57 8.93 -1.23
C LEU A 251 20.06 9.29 -1.14
N ALA A 252 20.40 10.04 -0.09
CA ALA A 252 21.77 10.27 0.34
C ALA A 252 22.04 9.71 1.74
N LYS A 253 21.02 9.15 2.38
CA LYS A 253 21.07 8.58 3.73
C LYS A 253 20.31 7.25 3.78
N PRO A 254 20.62 6.33 4.69
CA PRO A 254 19.96 5.04 4.77
C PRO A 254 18.49 5.15 5.15
N LEU A 255 17.68 4.36 4.48
CA LEU A 255 16.27 4.14 4.73
C LEU A 255 16.01 2.67 5.04
N PHE A 256 15.55 2.40 6.25
CA PHE A 256 15.04 1.11 6.66
C PHE A 256 13.52 1.12 6.55
N TYR A 257 12.97 0.22 5.76
CA TYR A 257 11.54 0.07 5.58
C TYR A 257 11.07 -1.26 6.17
N MET A 258 10.02 -1.24 6.97
CA MET A 258 9.47 -2.44 7.60
C MET A 258 7.94 -2.43 7.51
N THR A 259 7.35 -3.58 7.13
CA THR A 259 5.89 -3.73 7.09
C THR A 259 5.48 -5.12 7.57
N THR A 260 4.22 -5.25 8.03
CA THR A 260 3.63 -6.54 8.35
C THR A 260 3.09 -7.20 7.07
N THR A 261 3.20 -8.52 6.96
CA THR A 261 2.74 -9.26 5.77
C THR A 261 1.21 -9.33 5.67
N GLY A 262 0.50 -9.07 6.78
CA GLY A 262 -0.95 -8.97 6.85
C GLY A 262 -1.47 -7.56 7.12
N ASP A 263 -0.84 -6.52 6.55
CA ASP A 263 -1.29 -5.13 6.72
C ASP A 263 -2.46 -4.81 5.78
N PRO A 264 -3.68 -4.57 6.30
CA PRO A 264 -4.85 -4.26 5.49
C PRO A 264 -4.87 -2.82 4.97
N LEU A 265 -4.16 -1.88 5.63
CA LEU A 265 -4.15 -0.47 5.25
C LEU A 265 -3.01 -0.13 4.29
N SER A 266 -1.86 -0.75 4.48
CA SER A 266 -0.67 -0.59 3.63
C SER A 266 -0.24 -1.96 3.08
N PRO A 267 -0.97 -2.54 2.11
CA PRO A 267 -0.70 -3.87 1.61
C PRO A 267 0.76 -4.09 1.24
N VAL A 268 1.27 -5.24 1.61
CA VAL A 268 2.68 -5.61 1.38
C VAL A 268 3.09 -5.53 -0.10
N SER A 269 2.15 -5.72 -1.02
CA SER A 269 2.34 -5.54 -2.47
C SER A 269 2.77 -4.12 -2.86
N ASN A 270 2.55 -3.13 -2.00
CA ASN A 270 3.01 -1.75 -2.21
C ASN A 270 4.46 -1.50 -1.73
N SER A 271 5.16 -2.50 -1.21
CA SER A 271 6.55 -2.35 -0.72
C SER A 271 7.59 -2.50 -1.83
N ARG A 272 7.43 -3.47 -2.74
CA ARG A 272 8.37 -3.72 -3.86
C ARG A 272 8.72 -2.48 -4.68
N PRO A 273 7.77 -1.61 -5.06
CA PRO A 273 8.07 -0.41 -5.82
C PRO A 273 9.06 0.55 -5.15
N LEU A 274 9.14 0.57 -3.82
CA LEU A 274 10.13 1.38 -3.10
C LEU A 274 11.56 0.92 -3.40
N GLU A 275 11.79 -0.39 -3.34
CA GLU A 275 13.09 -0.99 -3.68
C GLU A 275 13.44 -0.75 -5.15
N THR A 276 12.47 -0.98 -6.04
CA THR A 276 12.64 -0.77 -7.48
C THR A 276 13.01 0.67 -7.80
N ALA A 277 12.35 1.65 -7.17
CA ALA A 277 12.68 3.07 -7.35
C ALA A 277 14.08 3.40 -6.85
N ALA A 278 14.48 2.88 -5.68
CA ALA A 278 15.82 3.10 -5.13
C ALA A 278 16.90 2.50 -6.03
N LEU A 279 16.70 1.29 -6.55
CA LEU A 279 17.62 0.65 -7.50
C LEU A 279 17.74 1.46 -8.79
N ALA A 280 16.63 1.90 -9.37
CA ALA A 280 16.61 2.71 -10.58
C ALA A 280 17.31 4.07 -10.39
N ALA A 281 17.27 4.63 -9.19
CA ALA A 281 17.96 5.87 -8.84
C ALA A 281 19.42 5.69 -8.40
N GLY A 282 19.95 4.45 -8.41
CA GLY A 282 21.32 4.14 -7.95
C GLY A 282 21.50 4.18 -6.42
N ALA A 283 20.41 4.17 -5.66
CA ALA A 283 20.41 4.24 -4.20
C ALA A 283 20.03 2.91 -3.51
N GLY A 284 20.07 1.78 -4.21
CA GLY A 284 19.70 0.47 -3.69
C GLY A 284 20.47 0.07 -2.42
N ASP A 285 21.75 0.43 -2.32
CA ASP A 285 22.57 0.17 -1.13
C ASP A 285 22.16 0.99 0.11
N LEU A 286 21.35 2.01 -0.07
CA LEU A 286 20.84 2.84 1.02
C LEU A 286 19.49 2.33 1.55
N VAL A 287 18.85 1.36 0.91
CA VAL A 287 17.55 0.84 1.30
C VAL A 287 17.65 -0.58 1.84
N ARG A 288 16.88 -0.87 2.90
CA ARG A 288 16.57 -2.25 3.33
C ARG A 288 15.08 -2.38 3.58
N LEU A 289 14.47 -3.39 2.93
CA LEU A 289 13.09 -3.79 3.13
C LEU A 289 13.04 -5.05 3.99
N LEU A 290 12.26 -5.02 5.05
CA LEU A 290 12.04 -6.17 5.92
C LEU A 290 10.56 -6.40 6.20
N TYR A 291 10.25 -7.64 6.48
CA TYR A 291 8.89 -8.10 6.67
C TYR A 291 8.72 -8.77 8.02
N VAL A 292 7.58 -8.51 8.65
CA VAL A 292 7.17 -9.09 9.92
C VAL A 292 5.91 -9.92 9.69
N GLN A 293 5.92 -11.21 10.01
CA GLN A 293 4.73 -12.05 9.88
C GLN A 293 3.77 -11.75 11.02
N ALA A 294 2.92 -10.77 10.78
CA ALA A 294 1.89 -10.32 11.71
C ALA A 294 0.66 -9.84 10.98
N PRO A 295 -0.53 -10.01 11.58
CA PRO A 295 -1.76 -9.36 11.12
C PRO A 295 -1.76 -7.90 11.54
N GLY A 296 -2.62 -7.11 10.90
CA GLY A 296 -2.94 -5.75 11.29
C GLY A 296 -1.93 -4.70 10.86
N HIS A 297 -2.33 -3.47 11.08
CA HIS A 297 -1.58 -2.27 10.73
C HIS A 297 -0.81 -1.75 11.95
N CYS A 298 0.50 -1.54 11.80
CA CYS A 298 1.36 -1.05 12.88
C CYS A 298 1.50 -2.00 14.09
N THR A 299 1.31 -3.29 13.92
CA THR A 299 1.34 -4.30 15.00
C THR A 299 2.75 -4.82 15.29
N PHE A 300 3.73 -3.93 15.34
CA PHE A 300 5.11 -4.27 15.67
C PHE A 300 5.35 -4.38 17.18
N THR A 301 6.20 -5.32 17.58
CA THR A 301 6.66 -5.42 18.97
C THR A 301 7.77 -4.40 19.27
N ILE A 302 8.01 -4.12 20.54
CA ILE A 302 9.13 -3.28 20.96
C ILE A 302 10.47 -3.90 20.53
N ALA A 303 10.58 -5.23 20.57
CA ALA A 303 11.78 -5.95 20.12
C ALA A 303 12.06 -5.75 18.63
N GLU A 304 11.01 -5.80 17.79
CA GLU A 304 11.12 -5.55 16.34
C GLU A 304 11.54 -4.10 16.04
N ILE A 305 10.94 -3.13 16.73
CA ILE A 305 11.31 -1.72 16.63
C ILE A 305 12.75 -1.49 17.11
N GLY A 306 13.13 -2.11 18.22
CA GLY A 306 14.50 -2.04 18.77
C GLY A 306 15.53 -2.63 17.79
N ALA A 307 15.24 -3.77 17.19
CA ALA A 307 16.08 -4.39 16.16
C ALA A 307 16.27 -3.48 14.94
N ALA A 308 15.20 -2.84 14.47
CA ALA A 308 15.26 -1.88 13.37
C ALA A 308 16.14 -0.67 13.71
N LEU A 309 15.94 -0.09 14.91
CA LEU A 309 16.74 1.05 15.39
C LEU A 309 18.23 0.70 15.51
N ALA A 310 18.56 -0.45 16.11
CA ALA A 310 19.93 -0.92 16.22
C ALA A 310 20.58 -1.15 14.85
N THR A 311 19.83 -1.70 13.88
CA THR A 311 20.30 -1.95 12.51
C THR A 311 20.62 -0.66 11.77
N VAL A 312 19.74 0.34 11.85
CA VAL A 312 19.98 1.65 11.21
C VAL A 312 21.13 2.40 11.90
N THR A 313 21.22 2.32 13.22
CA THR A 313 22.31 2.93 13.97
C THR A 313 23.67 2.35 13.54
N GLU A 314 23.80 1.03 13.46
CA GLU A 314 25.01 0.35 12.98
C GLU A 314 25.35 0.73 11.54
N ARG A 315 24.34 0.82 10.65
CA ARG A 315 24.55 1.30 9.26
C ARG A 315 25.10 2.72 9.20
N ILE A 316 24.61 3.61 10.06
CA ILE A 316 25.09 4.99 10.13
C ILE A 316 26.53 5.03 10.66
N GLU A 317 26.87 4.20 11.64
CA GLU A 317 28.19 4.17 12.28
C GLU A 317 29.28 3.57 11.40
N THR A 318 28.95 2.45 10.75
CA THR A 318 29.93 1.64 10.01
C THR A 318 29.99 1.95 8.52
N GLY A 319 28.95 2.62 7.98
CA GLY A 319 28.79 2.81 6.54
C GLY A 319 28.30 1.56 5.79
N SER A 320 28.06 0.44 6.47
CA SER A 320 27.61 -0.83 5.89
C SER A 320 26.43 -1.40 6.63
N TRP A 321 25.49 -2.04 5.90
CA TRP A 321 24.39 -2.74 6.56
C TRP A 321 24.90 -3.99 7.28
N PRO A 322 24.52 -4.22 8.54
CA PRO A 322 24.71 -5.52 9.17
C PRO A 322 23.85 -6.59 8.47
N ALA A 323 23.98 -7.85 8.91
CA ALA A 323 23.10 -8.90 8.43
C ALA A 323 21.63 -8.57 8.74
N THR A 324 20.79 -8.62 7.69
CA THR A 324 19.35 -8.27 7.74
C THR A 324 18.45 -9.42 7.28
N SER A 325 18.94 -10.67 7.23
CA SER A 325 18.06 -11.83 7.08
C SER A 325 17.09 -11.94 8.25
N ALA A 326 15.97 -12.62 8.07
CA ALA A 326 14.97 -12.84 9.12
C ALA A 326 15.63 -13.37 10.41
N ASP A 327 16.47 -14.40 10.31
CA ASP A 327 17.20 -14.98 11.45
C ASP A 327 18.10 -13.96 12.15
N ALA A 328 18.82 -13.14 11.41
CA ALA A 328 19.71 -12.13 11.99
C ALA A 328 18.90 -11.06 12.74
N MET A 329 17.78 -10.63 12.17
CA MET A 329 16.90 -9.64 12.78
C MET A 329 16.18 -10.19 14.01
N ASN A 330 15.74 -11.45 13.98
CA ASN A 330 15.12 -12.11 15.12
C ASN A 330 16.13 -12.21 16.29
N ARG A 331 17.35 -12.68 16.04
CA ARG A 331 18.41 -12.69 17.08
C ARG A 331 18.76 -11.29 17.60
N ARG A 332 18.74 -10.27 16.75
CA ARG A 332 18.99 -8.87 17.16
C ARG A 332 17.88 -8.37 18.05
N GLY A 333 16.65 -8.71 17.79
CA GLY A 333 15.49 -8.34 18.58
C GLY A 333 15.43 -9.03 19.95
N ASP A 334 15.92 -10.26 20.04
CA ASP A 334 15.97 -10.99 21.32
C ASP A 334 16.74 -10.24 22.42
N ALA A 335 17.71 -9.42 22.04
CA ALA A 335 18.46 -8.58 22.97
C ALA A 335 17.60 -7.54 23.71
N PHE A 336 16.42 -7.21 23.19
CA PHE A 336 15.52 -6.23 23.82
C PHE A 336 14.55 -6.86 24.84
N HIS A 337 14.43 -8.19 24.91
CA HIS A 337 13.59 -8.93 25.85
C HIS A 337 12.14 -8.44 25.97
N ALA A 338 11.57 -7.93 24.86
CA ALA A 338 10.31 -7.20 24.85
C ALA A 338 9.35 -7.69 23.73
N GLY A 339 8.65 -8.80 24.00
CA GLY A 339 7.55 -9.23 23.15
C GLY A 339 7.90 -10.17 22.00
N GLY A 340 9.17 -10.61 21.88
CA GLY A 340 9.62 -11.47 20.79
C GLY A 340 9.66 -10.78 19.43
N THR A 341 10.12 -11.51 18.41
CA THR A 341 10.26 -11.02 17.03
C THR A 341 9.67 -12.02 16.04
N ARG A 342 9.18 -11.51 14.92
CA ARG A 342 8.48 -12.29 13.88
C ARG A 342 8.98 -11.91 12.48
N PHE A 343 10.25 -11.51 12.35
CA PHE A 343 10.84 -11.25 11.04
C PHE A 343 10.82 -12.53 10.20
N VAL A 344 10.47 -12.37 8.92
CA VAL A 344 10.42 -13.43 7.92
C VAL A 344 11.11 -12.96 6.64
N ASP A 345 11.79 -13.90 5.97
CA ASP A 345 12.20 -13.68 4.60
C ASP A 345 10.96 -13.87 3.71
N PHE A 346 10.56 -12.80 3.06
CA PHE A 346 9.29 -12.73 2.35
C PHE A 346 9.47 -12.05 0.99
N ASP A 347 8.89 -12.62 -0.05
CA ASP A 347 8.78 -11.99 -1.36
C ASP A 347 7.38 -11.40 -1.52
N PRO A 348 7.22 -10.05 -1.60
CA PRO A 348 5.93 -9.42 -1.80
C PRO A 348 5.36 -9.63 -3.20
N GLY A 349 6.05 -10.36 -4.06
CA GLY A 349 5.66 -10.54 -5.45
C GLY A 349 5.84 -9.25 -6.28
N PRO A 350 5.25 -9.20 -7.47
CA PRO A 350 5.28 -8.01 -8.31
C PRO A 350 4.50 -6.88 -7.63
N GLY A 351 4.95 -5.64 -7.80
CA GLY A 351 4.21 -4.47 -7.32
C GLY A 351 2.86 -4.33 -8.04
N TYR A 352 1.86 -3.85 -7.33
CA TYR A 352 0.57 -3.53 -7.93
C TYR A 352 0.70 -2.35 -8.89
N ARG A 353 0.31 -2.53 -10.14
CA ARG A 353 0.56 -1.68 -11.30
C ARG A 353 2.05 -1.41 -11.54
N PRO A 354 2.47 -1.07 -12.77
CA PRO A 354 3.76 -0.47 -12.98
C PRO A 354 3.87 0.77 -12.08
N PHE A 355 4.91 0.80 -11.27
CA PHE A 355 5.21 1.95 -10.43
C PHE A 355 5.47 3.15 -11.34
N PHE A 356 4.63 4.16 -11.24
CA PHE A 356 4.94 5.43 -11.85
C PHE A 356 6.01 6.10 -10.99
N ALA A 357 7.29 5.86 -11.33
CA ALA A 357 8.35 6.69 -10.80
C ALA A 357 7.97 8.15 -11.06
N TYR A 358 8.25 9.01 -10.10
CA TYR A 358 7.99 10.46 -10.23
C TYR A 358 8.50 11.06 -11.55
N SER A 359 9.60 10.48 -12.10
CA SER A 359 10.18 10.83 -13.39
C SER A 359 9.32 10.40 -14.59
N GLU A 360 8.64 9.27 -14.54
CA GLU A 360 7.81 8.75 -15.64
C GLU A 360 6.50 9.51 -15.78
N TYR A 361 5.91 9.95 -14.67
CA TYR A 361 4.69 10.76 -14.71
C TYR A 361 4.93 12.16 -15.34
N ARG A 362 6.13 12.72 -15.19
CA ARG A 362 6.51 13.98 -15.87
C ARG A 362 6.76 13.79 -17.37
N ALA A 363 7.08 12.58 -17.80
CA ALA A 363 7.38 12.26 -19.20
C ALA A 363 6.13 11.92 -20.02
N THR A 364 4.99 11.67 -19.39
CA THR A 364 3.73 11.43 -20.13
C THR A 364 3.12 12.80 -20.46
N PRO A 365 3.08 13.22 -21.74
CA PRO A 365 2.39 14.44 -22.12
C PRO A 365 0.92 14.34 -21.70
N ALA A 366 0.34 15.43 -21.21
CA ALA A 366 -1.09 15.53 -21.04
C ALA A 366 -1.77 15.04 -22.32
N GLN A 367 -2.64 14.02 -22.23
CA GLN A 367 -3.40 13.62 -23.41
C GLN A 367 -4.16 14.84 -23.91
N PRO A 368 -4.08 15.18 -25.21
CA PRO A 368 -4.79 16.32 -25.75
C PRO A 368 -6.27 16.12 -25.46
N GLY A 369 -6.86 17.11 -24.79
CA GLY A 369 -8.19 17.09 -24.26
C GLY A 369 -9.24 16.58 -25.23
N GLY A 370 -10.05 15.65 -24.79
CA GLY A 370 -11.42 15.58 -25.27
C GLY A 370 -12.10 16.88 -24.87
N SER A 371 -12.44 17.70 -25.84
CA SER A 371 -13.24 18.91 -25.68
C SER A 371 -14.66 18.57 -25.17
N PRO A 372 -15.36 19.53 -24.53
CA PRO A 372 -16.52 19.34 -23.71
C PRO A 372 -17.72 18.73 -24.41
#